data_6cc97f482b85bf637b767aee8191f6ed
#
_entry.id   6cc97f482b85bf637b767aee8191f6ed
#
_cell.length_a   1.000
_cell.length_b   1.000
_cell.length_c   1.000
_cell.angle_alpha   90.00
_cell.angle_beta   90.00
_cell.angle_gamma   90.00
#
_symmetry.space_group_name_H-M   'P 1'
#
loop_
_entity.id
_entity.type
_entity.pdbx_description
1 polymer ?
#
loop_
_entity_poly.entity_id
_entity_poly.type
_entity_poly.pdbx_seq_one_letter_code
_entity_poly.pdbx_strand_id
1 'polypeptide(L)'
;MAIIKPFKGIRPPKELVEQVASRPYDVLNSEEAREEAKGNEKSLYHIIKPEIDFPAGTDEHDPKVYEKAAENFQMFQDKGWLVQDEKENYYVYAQTMNGKTQYGLVVGAYVPDYMNGVIKKHELTRRDKEEDRMKHVRVNNANIEPVSYTHLTLPTIA
;
A
#
# COMPACT_ATOMS: atom_id res chain seq x y z
N MET A 1 -4.08 -13.09 -23.03
CA MET A 1 -2.87 -12.77 -22.24
C MET A 1 -3.15 -11.47 -21.51
N ALA A 2 -2.83 -11.36 -20.23
CA ALA A 2 -3.05 -10.13 -19.46
C ALA A 2 -2.15 -9.00 -19.95
N ILE A 3 -2.71 -7.79 -20.03
CA ILE A 3 -1.98 -6.57 -20.40
C ILE A 3 -1.44 -5.93 -19.12
N ILE A 4 -0.14 -5.72 -19.09
CA ILE A 4 0.56 -5.08 -17.96
C ILE A 4 1.37 -3.87 -18.45
N LYS A 5 1.53 -2.87 -17.57
CA LYS A 5 2.32 -1.67 -17.84
C LYS A 5 3.27 -1.35 -16.68
N PRO A 6 4.43 -0.75 -16.98
CA PRO A 6 5.27 -0.14 -15.95
C PRO A 6 4.58 1.12 -15.41
N PHE A 7 5.04 1.60 -14.26
CA PHE A 7 4.57 2.83 -13.65
C PHE A 7 5.68 3.52 -12.85
N LYS A 8 5.45 4.77 -12.47
CA LYS A 8 6.36 5.53 -11.61
C LYS A 8 5.98 5.27 -10.15
N GLY A 9 6.69 4.38 -9.48
CA GLY A 9 6.48 4.07 -8.07
C GLY A 9 6.93 5.23 -7.17
N ILE A 10 6.25 5.39 -6.04
CA ILE A 10 6.63 6.30 -4.96
C ILE A 10 7.17 5.43 -3.83
N ARG A 11 8.42 5.68 -3.43
CA ARG A 11 9.12 4.85 -2.45
C ARG A 11 9.98 5.70 -1.52
N PRO A 12 10.25 5.22 -0.30
CA PRO A 12 11.23 5.89 0.56
C PRO A 12 12.65 5.75 -0.04
N PRO A 13 13.51 6.76 0.14
CA PRO A 13 14.95 6.61 -0.06
C PRO A 13 15.50 5.47 0.78
N LYS A 14 16.56 4.81 0.29
CA LYS A 14 17.11 3.59 0.91
C LYS A 14 17.45 3.77 2.39
N GLU A 15 17.96 4.92 2.75
CA GLU A 15 18.34 5.28 4.12
C GLU A 15 17.16 5.50 5.06
N LEU A 16 15.96 5.70 4.53
CA LEU A 16 14.73 5.92 5.31
C LEU A 16 13.80 4.71 5.35
N VAL A 17 14.10 3.64 4.60
CA VAL A 17 13.20 2.48 4.46
C VAL A 17 12.76 1.93 5.81
N GLU A 18 13.69 1.72 6.76
CA GLU A 18 13.38 1.16 8.07
C GLU A 18 12.50 2.09 8.93
N GLN A 19 12.57 3.41 8.71
CA GLN A 19 11.76 4.38 9.43
C GLN A 19 10.36 4.52 8.81
N VAL A 20 10.25 4.35 7.48
CA VAL A 20 8.98 4.52 6.75
C VAL A 20 8.18 3.22 6.72
N ALA A 21 8.83 2.07 6.56
CA ALA A 21 8.15 0.79 6.44
C ALA A 21 7.23 0.48 7.62
N SER A 22 6.06 -0.05 7.31
CA SER A 22 5.05 -0.45 8.28
C SER A 22 4.48 -1.83 7.91
N ARG A 23 3.78 -2.46 8.84
CA ARG A 23 2.97 -3.63 8.52
C ARG A 23 1.72 -3.22 7.72
N PRO A 24 1.07 -4.13 6.99
CA PRO A 24 -0.17 -3.84 6.29
C PRO A 24 -1.25 -3.29 7.24
N TYR A 25 -2.10 -2.40 6.74
CA TYR A 25 -3.10 -1.67 7.52
C TYR A 25 -4.13 -2.58 8.22
N ASP A 26 -4.37 -3.78 7.70
CA ASP A 26 -5.39 -4.73 8.15
C ASP A 26 -4.90 -5.77 9.18
N VAL A 27 -3.61 -5.75 9.51
CA VAL A 27 -3.03 -6.66 10.52
C VAL A 27 -2.93 -6.06 11.92
N LEU A 28 -3.35 -4.79 12.08
CA LEU A 28 -3.30 -4.03 13.32
C LEU A 28 -4.58 -3.23 13.54
N ASN A 29 -4.95 -3.06 14.78
CA ASN A 29 -5.92 -2.03 15.15
C ASN A 29 -5.25 -0.65 15.29
N SER A 30 -6.06 0.41 15.47
CA SER A 30 -5.56 1.79 15.52
C SER A 30 -4.69 2.07 16.75
N GLU A 31 -4.95 1.42 17.88
CA GLU A 31 -4.12 1.59 19.09
C GLU A 31 -2.76 0.93 18.94
N GLU A 32 -2.70 -0.26 18.36
CA GLU A 32 -1.44 -0.94 18.05
C GLU A 32 -0.60 -0.13 17.04
N ALA A 33 -1.25 0.41 16.00
CA ALA A 33 -0.58 1.25 15.02
C ALA A 33 -0.04 2.55 15.66
N ARG A 34 -0.80 3.16 16.57
CA ARG A 34 -0.38 4.34 17.34
C ARG A 34 0.85 4.07 18.19
N GLU A 35 0.89 2.93 18.89
CA GLU A 35 2.04 2.56 19.71
C GLU A 35 3.28 2.26 18.86
N GLU A 36 3.12 1.56 17.71
CA GLU A 36 4.22 1.29 16.79
C GLU A 36 4.77 2.56 16.12
N ALA A 37 3.91 3.53 15.80
CA ALA A 37 4.31 4.80 15.21
C ALA A 37 4.89 5.80 16.24
N LYS A 38 4.80 5.50 17.53
CA LYS A 38 5.16 6.41 18.60
C LYS A 38 6.61 6.90 18.50
N GLY A 39 6.76 8.21 18.39
CA GLY A 39 8.08 8.85 18.24
C GLY A 39 8.70 8.71 16.85
N ASN A 40 7.97 8.13 15.89
CA ASN A 40 8.41 8.02 14.50
C ASN A 40 7.45 8.76 13.54
N GLU A 41 7.70 10.04 13.33
CA GLU A 41 6.92 10.89 12.41
C GLU A 41 6.99 10.46 10.93
N LYS A 42 7.92 9.55 10.58
CA LYS A 42 8.10 9.03 9.21
C LYS A 42 7.39 7.70 8.98
N SER A 43 6.74 7.14 10.01
CA SER A 43 6.02 5.87 9.85
C SER A 43 4.91 5.99 8.81
N LEU A 44 4.83 5.04 7.88
CA LEU A 44 3.77 4.99 6.87
C LEU A 44 2.36 4.89 7.49
N TYR A 45 2.25 4.47 8.76
CA TYR A 45 0.98 4.46 9.47
C TYR A 45 0.28 5.82 9.49
N HIS A 46 1.01 6.93 9.52
CA HIS A 46 0.42 8.27 9.42
C HIS A 46 -0.35 8.51 8.10
N ILE A 47 -0.10 7.68 7.08
CA ILE A 47 -0.80 7.76 5.79
C ILE A 47 -1.87 6.68 5.67
N ILE A 48 -1.55 5.43 6.07
CA ILE A 48 -2.45 4.27 5.86
C ILE A 48 -3.44 4.05 7.00
N LYS A 49 -3.15 4.61 8.20
CA LYS A 49 -3.98 4.61 9.40
C LYS A 49 -3.97 6.00 10.05
N PRO A 50 -4.39 7.05 9.30
CA PRO A 50 -4.22 8.45 9.73
C PRO A 50 -5.04 8.82 10.98
N GLU A 51 -5.98 7.98 11.40
CA GLU A 51 -6.69 8.12 12.66
C GLU A 51 -5.76 8.11 13.90
N ILE A 52 -4.53 7.61 13.76
CA ILE A 52 -3.53 7.66 14.84
C ILE A 52 -3.08 9.08 15.18
N ASP A 53 -3.26 10.04 14.27
CA ASP A 53 -2.92 11.45 14.46
C ASP A 53 -4.02 12.23 15.19
N PHE A 54 -5.14 11.58 15.49
CA PHE A 54 -6.27 12.14 16.22
C PHE A 54 -6.40 11.51 17.63
N PRO A 55 -7.22 12.06 18.51
CA PRO A 55 -7.50 11.45 19.81
C PRO A 55 -7.97 10.00 19.68
N ALA A 56 -7.63 9.18 20.68
CA ALA A 56 -8.10 7.79 20.74
C ALA A 56 -9.63 7.70 20.64
N GLY A 57 -10.13 6.71 19.89
CA GLY A 57 -11.56 6.53 19.64
C GLY A 57 -12.11 7.38 18.49
N THR A 58 -11.26 8.10 17.74
CA THR A 58 -11.69 8.75 16.49
C THR A 58 -12.11 7.68 15.48
N ASP A 59 -13.26 7.89 14.84
CA ASP A 59 -13.76 6.99 13.79
C ASP A 59 -12.79 7.01 12.59
N GLU A 60 -12.24 5.85 12.26
CA GLU A 60 -11.32 5.68 11.12
C GLU A 60 -11.96 6.04 9.76
N HIS A 61 -13.30 6.09 9.69
CA HIS A 61 -14.05 6.44 8.49
C HIS A 61 -14.54 7.90 8.45
N ASP A 62 -14.19 8.71 9.44
CA ASP A 62 -14.49 10.14 9.44
C ASP A 62 -13.81 10.83 8.26
N PRO A 63 -14.48 11.69 7.49
CA PRO A 63 -13.90 12.42 6.36
C PRO A 63 -12.58 13.12 6.67
N LYS A 64 -12.44 13.73 7.85
CA LYS A 64 -11.20 14.39 8.29
C LYS A 64 -10.00 13.45 8.38
N VAL A 65 -10.24 12.16 8.62
CA VAL A 65 -9.18 11.14 8.68
C VAL A 65 -8.61 10.88 7.28
N TYR A 66 -9.47 10.81 6.25
CA TYR A 66 -9.01 10.69 4.87
C TYR A 66 -8.29 11.96 4.38
N GLU A 67 -8.78 13.15 4.76
CA GLU A 67 -8.10 14.41 4.47
C GLU A 67 -6.69 14.43 5.07
N LYS A 68 -6.57 13.95 6.33
CA LYS A 68 -5.28 13.81 7.01
C LYS A 68 -4.32 12.85 6.29
N ALA A 69 -4.82 11.75 5.73
CA ALA A 69 -4.02 10.87 4.89
C ALA A 69 -3.38 11.62 3.72
N ALA A 70 -4.18 12.44 3.01
CA ALA A 70 -3.70 13.21 1.88
C ALA A 70 -2.69 14.29 2.28
N GLU A 71 -2.94 15.01 3.37
CA GLU A 71 -1.99 15.97 3.94
C GLU A 71 -0.65 15.29 4.27
N ASN A 72 -0.70 14.17 4.98
CA ASN A 72 0.49 13.42 5.36
C ASN A 72 1.24 12.87 4.13
N PHE A 73 0.50 12.35 3.13
CA PHE A 73 1.11 11.85 1.90
C PHE A 73 1.84 12.97 1.12
N GLN A 74 1.24 14.16 1.04
CA GLN A 74 1.89 15.31 0.44
C GLN A 74 3.12 15.75 1.25
N MET A 75 2.99 15.86 2.58
CA MET A 75 4.08 16.23 3.47
C MET A 75 5.27 15.26 3.36
N PHE A 76 5.02 13.96 3.27
CA PHE A 76 6.08 12.95 3.10
C PHE A 76 6.86 13.16 1.80
N GLN A 77 6.17 13.55 0.72
CA GLN A 77 6.81 13.88 -0.56
C GLN A 77 7.61 15.17 -0.46
N ASP A 78 7.03 16.22 0.13
CA ASP A 78 7.69 17.52 0.30
C ASP A 78 8.97 17.44 1.15
N LYS A 79 8.95 16.55 2.17
CA LYS A 79 10.13 16.29 3.01
C LYS A 79 11.12 15.28 2.40
N GLY A 80 10.81 14.70 1.24
CA GLY A 80 11.64 13.69 0.59
C GLY A 80 11.67 12.35 1.32
N TRP A 81 10.70 12.08 2.19
CA TRP A 81 10.57 10.78 2.85
C TRP A 81 9.96 9.72 1.93
N LEU A 82 9.19 10.19 0.94
CA LEU A 82 8.70 9.42 -0.20
C LEU A 82 9.10 10.15 -1.48
N VAL A 83 9.67 9.44 -2.43
CA VAL A 83 10.15 10.00 -3.69
C VAL A 83 9.58 9.20 -4.85
N GLN A 84 9.03 9.90 -5.84
CA GLN A 84 8.56 9.27 -7.07
C GLN A 84 9.72 9.00 -8.02
N ASP A 85 9.75 7.79 -8.57
CA ASP A 85 10.73 7.43 -9.59
C ASP A 85 10.58 8.32 -10.84
N GLU A 86 11.70 8.75 -11.43
CA GLU A 86 11.71 9.59 -12.64
C GLU A 86 11.17 8.86 -13.87
N LYS A 87 11.39 7.55 -13.93
CA LYS A 87 11.02 6.67 -15.06
C LYS A 87 9.98 5.64 -14.63
N GLU A 88 9.18 5.20 -15.58
CA GLU A 88 8.29 4.07 -15.40
C GLU A 88 9.09 2.77 -15.30
N ASN A 89 8.82 1.98 -14.28
CA ASN A 89 9.52 0.73 -13.99
C ASN A 89 8.52 -0.40 -13.69
N TYR A 90 8.99 -1.63 -13.84
CA TYR A 90 8.42 -2.81 -13.19
C TYR A 90 9.19 -3.02 -11.87
N TYR A 91 8.49 -3.43 -10.81
CA TYR A 91 9.12 -3.62 -9.51
C TYR A 91 9.09 -5.09 -9.13
N VAL A 92 10.17 -5.56 -8.54
CA VAL A 92 10.26 -6.90 -7.98
C VAL A 92 9.97 -6.82 -6.48
N TYR A 93 8.96 -7.54 -6.05
CA TYR A 93 8.64 -7.71 -4.64
C TYR A 93 9.19 -9.06 -4.16
N ALA A 94 9.98 -9.04 -3.11
CA ALA A 94 10.54 -10.25 -2.50
C ALA A 94 10.03 -10.37 -1.06
N GLN A 95 9.43 -11.50 -0.72
CA GLN A 95 8.96 -11.80 0.62
C GLN A 95 9.61 -13.09 1.12
N THR A 96 10.29 -13.01 2.26
CA THR A 96 10.93 -14.16 2.89
C THR A 96 10.15 -14.57 4.14
N MET A 97 9.70 -15.81 4.19
CA MET A 97 9.03 -16.40 5.34
C MET A 97 9.55 -17.82 5.55
N ASN A 98 9.90 -18.15 6.79
CA ASN A 98 10.44 -19.50 7.15
C ASN A 98 11.62 -19.93 6.27
N GLY A 99 12.54 -19.02 5.94
CA GLY A 99 13.72 -19.28 5.11
C GLY A 99 13.46 -19.47 3.62
N LYS A 100 12.21 -19.30 3.16
CA LYS A 100 11.84 -19.37 1.74
C LYS A 100 11.50 -17.98 1.23
N THR A 101 12.14 -17.57 0.14
CA THR A 101 11.87 -16.29 -0.52
C THR A 101 10.96 -16.53 -1.72
N GLN A 102 9.86 -15.78 -1.77
CA GLN A 102 8.97 -15.70 -2.93
C GLN A 102 9.18 -14.35 -3.61
N TYR A 103 9.16 -14.36 -4.93
CA TYR A 103 9.27 -13.16 -5.75
C TYR A 103 7.97 -12.90 -6.48
N GLY A 104 7.53 -11.65 -6.47
CA GLY A 104 6.38 -11.17 -7.22
C GLY A 104 6.78 -10.00 -8.12
N LEU A 105 5.97 -9.75 -9.14
CA LEU A 105 6.11 -8.60 -10.02
C LEU A 105 5.01 -7.60 -9.73
N VAL A 106 5.39 -6.36 -9.40
CA VAL A 106 4.44 -5.26 -9.17
C VAL A 106 4.33 -4.45 -10.46
N VAL A 107 3.13 -4.37 -10.99
CA VAL A 107 2.83 -3.80 -12.31
C VAL A 107 1.48 -3.07 -12.30
N GLY A 108 1.26 -2.19 -13.26
CA GLY A 108 -0.08 -1.72 -13.60
C GLY A 108 -0.81 -2.78 -14.41
N ALA A 109 -1.89 -3.36 -13.87
CA ALA A 109 -2.73 -4.31 -14.57
C ALA A 109 -3.89 -3.62 -15.30
N TYR A 110 -4.21 -4.09 -16.50
CA TYR A 110 -5.35 -3.56 -17.27
C TYR A 110 -6.67 -4.00 -16.65
N VAL A 111 -7.45 -3.04 -16.14
CA VAL A 111 -8.69 -3.29 -15.39
C VAL A 111 -9.71 -4.18 -16.16
N PRO A 112 -9.96 -3.99 -17.47
CA PRO A 112 -10.85 -4.89 -18.20
C PRO A 112 -10.42 -6.37 -18.16
N ASP A 113 -9.13 -6.68 -18.11
CA ASP A 113 -8.66 -8.06 -18.00
C ASP A 113 -9.06 -8.71 -16.67
N TYR A 114 -9.12 -7.91 -15.60
CA TYR A 114 -9.65 -8.34 -14.30
C TYR A 114 -11.18 -8.53 -14.36
N MET A 115 -11.89 -7.60 -14.99
CA MET A 115 -13.36 -7.66 -15.12
C MET A 115 -13.83 -8.83 -16.00
N ASN A 116 -13.09 -9.13 -17.06
CA ASN A 116 -13.41 -10.18 -18.01
C ASN A 116 -12.85 -11.57 -17.61
N GLY A 117 -12.16 -11.67 -16.44
CA GLY A 117 -11.64 -12.94 -15.95
C GLY A 117 -10.37 -13.44 -16.65
N VAL A 118 -9.71 -12.62 -17.46
CA VAL A 118 -8.36 -12.90 -17.99
C VAL A 118 -7.37 -12.95 -16.82
N ILE A 119 -7.49 -12.00 -15.89
CA ILE A 119 -6.85 -12.07 -14.56
C ILE A 119 -7.86 -12.69 -13.61
N LYS A 120 -7.54 -13.89 -13.12
CA LYS A 120 -8.46 -14.64 -12.25
C LYS A 120 -8.48 -14.05 -10.85
N LYS A 121 -9.69 -13.87 -10.32
CA LYS A 121 -9.89 -13.53 -8.90
C LYS A 121 -9.55 -14.75 -8.05
N HIS A 122 -8.79 -14.56 -6.99
CA HIS A 122 -8.40 -15.66 -6.10
C HIS A 122 -9.19 -15.68 -4.78
N GLU A 123 -9.80 -14.53 -4.42
CA GLU A 123 -10.64 -14.40 -3.21
C GLU A 123 -11.74 -13.37 -3.43
N LEU A 124 -12.74 -13.39 -2.54
CA LEU A 124 -13.78 -12.37 -2.47
C LEU A 124 -13.35 -11.33 -1.43
N THR A 125 -13.24 -10.09 -1.88
CA THR A 125 -12.98 -8.96 -0.96
C THR A 125 -14.22 -8.61 -0.16
N ARG A 126 -14.03 -8.16 1.09
CA ARG A 126 -15.10 -7.61 1.91
C ARG A 126 -15.45 -6.21 1.39
N ARG A 127 -16.74 -5.96 1.21
CA ARG A 127 -17.25 -4.71 0.65
C ARG A 127 -16.87 -3.47 1.47
N ASP A 128 -16.91 -3.58 2.79
CA ASP A 128 -16.51 -2.50 3.71
C ASP A 128 -15.04 -2.10 3.52
N LYS A 129 -14.15 -3.09 3.38
CA LYS A 129 -12.73 -2.85 3.14
C LYS A 129 -12.47 -2.28 1.73
N GLU A 130 -13.21 -2.75 0.74
CA GLU A 130 -13.12 -2.22 -0.63
C GLU A 130 -13.55 -0.75 -0.69
N GLU A 131 -14.67 -0.40 -0.06
CA GLU A 131 -15.17 0.99 0.00
C GLU A 131 -14.18 1.93 0.72
N ASP A 132 -13.58 1.47 1.80
CA ASP A 132 -12.56 2.21 2.54
C ASP A 132 -11.31 2.46 1.67
N ARG A 133 -10.78 1.40 1.03
CA ARG A 133 -9.60 1.56 0.16
C ARG A 133 -9.88 2.43 -1.07
N MET A 134 -11.08 2.37 -1.64
CA MET A 134 -11.47 3.26 -2.74
C MET A 134 -11.47 4.73 -2.31
N LYS A 135 -11.91 5.05 -1.08
CA LYS A 135 -11.83 6.42 -0.55
C LYS A 135 -10.38 6.86 -0.40
N HIS A 136 -9.53 6.03 0.20
CA HIS A 136 -8.09 6.30 0.30
C HIS A 136 -7.45 6.59 -1.06
N VAL A 137 -7.70 5.75 -2.07
CA VAL A 137 -7.17 5.96 -3.43
C VAL A 137 -7.64 7.27 -4.03
N ARG A 138 -8.93 7.62 -3.85
CA ARG A 138 -9.50 8.86 -4.40
C ARG A 138 -8.91 10.10 -3.76
N VAL A 139 -8.76 10.10 -2.44
CA VAL A 139 -8.30 11.28 -1.69
C VAL A 139 -6.80 11.49 -1.90
N ASN A 140 -6.01 10.44 -1.90
CA ASN A 140 -4.57 10.51 -2.10
C ASN A 140 -4.16 10.59 -3.59
N ASN A 141 -5.08 10.32 -4.52
CA ASN A 141 -4.77 10.15 -5.95
C ASN A 141 -3.60 9.16 -6.18
N ALA A 142 -3.51 8.15 -5.32
CA ALA A 142 -2.46 7.14 -5.34
C ALA A 142 -2.98 5.82 -4.76
N ASN A 143 -2.49 4.70 -5.28
CA ASN A 143 -2.70 3.39 -4.70
C ASN A 143 -1.58 3.13 -3.70
N ILE A 144 -1.84 3.43 -2.44
CA ILE A 144 -0.92 3.19 -1.32
C ILE A 144 -1.18 1.76 -0.84
N GLU A 145 -0.13 0.99 -0.59
CA GLU A 145 -0.19 -0.44 -0.30
C GLU A 145 -0.87 -1.24 -1.43
N PRO A 146 -0.23 -1.36 -2.58
CA PRO A 146 -0.76 -2.19 -3.66
C PRO A 146 -0.95 -3.62 -3.15
N VAL A 147 -2.13 -4.20 -3.40
CA VAL A 147 -2.46 -5.57 -2.98
C VAL A 147 -1.48 -6.54 -3.62
N SER A 148 -0.75 -7.29 -2.80
CA SER A 148 0.05 -8.42 -3.29
C SER A 148 -0.85 -9.64 -3.45
N TYR A 149 -0.88 -10.22 -4.64
CA TYR A 149 -1.45 -11.54 -4.85
C TYR A 149 -0.45 -12.57 -4.28
N THR A 150 -0.67 -13.04 -3.07
CA THR A 150 0.25 -13.91 -2.33
C THR A 150 0.39 -15.32 -2.88
N HIS A 151 -0.26 -15.67 -3.99
CA HIS A 151 -0.21 -16.99 -4.61
C HIS A 151 -0.02 -16.94 -6.12
N LEU A 152 0.97 -16.20 -6.60
CA LEU A 152 1.58 -16.53 -7.88
C LEU A 152 2.55 -17.70 -7.65
N THR A 153 2.02 -18.91 -7.61
CA THR A 153 2.82 -20.06 -7.98
C THR A 153 3.12 -19.89 -9.46
N LEU A 154 4.28 -19.33 -9.76
CA LEU A 154 4.84 -19.46 -11.10
C LEU A 154 4.96 -20.97 -11.35
N PRO A 155 4.40 -21.50 -12.44
CA PRO A 155 4.66 -22.89 -12.79
C PRO A 155 6.17 -23.02 -12.93
N THR A 156 6.74 -23.95 -12.18
CA THR A 156 8.13 -24.35 -12.35
C THR A 156 8.27 -24.80 -13.80
N ILE A 157 8.90 -24.00 -14.62
CA ILE A 157 9.30 -24.45 -15.96
C ILE A 157 10.42 -25.42 -15.72
N ALA A 158 10.11 -26.71 -15.84
CA ALA A 158 11.10 -27.78 -15.86
C ALA A 158 11.91 -27.72 -17.15
#